data_2679bbd8c82b521333818b3a91ef4d39
#
_entry.id   2679bbd8c82b521333818b3a91ef4d39
#
_cell.length_a   1.000
_cell.length_b   1.000
_cell.length_c   1.000
_cell.angle_alpha   90.00
_cell.angle_beta   90.00
_cell.angle_gamma   90.00
#
_symmetry.space_group_name_H-M   'P 1'
#
loop_
_entity.id
_entity.type
_entity.pdbx_description
1 polymer ?
#
loop_
_entity_poly.entity_id
_entity_poly.type
_entity_poly.pdbx_seq_one_letter_code
_entity_poly.pdbx_strand_id
1 'polypeptide(L)'
;KTLFELAIRKVGTKIGCDNLTKEVGRLHLIDSTTISMCLSKYPWAVFRRTKSGVKVHLRLKFCERLVIPDKAVITVAKTADKRQMDKLVVEDPDALNIFDRGYLDYKLFDQYCEQGVRFVTRLKDNAIIEIKQELPVSPGSPILKD
;
A
#
# COMPACT_ATOMS: atom_id res chain seq x y z
N LYS A 1 -21.06 -1.76 8.84
CA LYS A 1 -20.46 -2.31 7.59
C LYS A 1 -20.94 -1.46 6.45
N THR A 2 -20.01 -0.84 5.73
CA THR A 2 -20.34 0.10 4.67
C THR A 2 -20.81 -0.63 3.41
N LEU A 3 -21.58 0.06 2.58
CA LEU A 3 -22.04 -0.44 1.27
C LEU A 3 -20.85 -0.92 0.40
N PHE A 4 -19.71 -0.26 0.55
CA PHE A 4 -18.44 -0.59 -0.07
C PHE A 4 -17.93 -1.98 0.34
N GLU A 5 -17.92 -2.33 1.64
CA GLU A 5 -17.50 -3.66 2.12
C GLU A 5 -18.42 -4.77 1.61
N LEU A 6 -19.73 -4.48 1.50
CA LEU A 6 -20.70 -5.41 0.94
C LEU A 6 -20.49 -5.63 -0.56
N ALA A 7 -20.22 -4.56 -1.32
CA ALA A 7 -19.94 -4.64 -2.75
C ALA A 7 -18.67 -5.46 -3.02
N ILE A 8 -17.57 -5.17 -2.30
CA ILE A 8 -16.30 -5.91 -2.41
C ILE A 8 -16.51 -7.40 -2.13
N ARG A 9 -17.25 -7.73 -1.07
CA ARG A 9 -17.52 -9.12 -0.71
C ARG A 9 -18.29 -9.86 -1.78
N LYS A 10 -19.30 -9.21 -2.38
CA LYS A 10 -20.07 -9.79 -3.50
C LYS A 10 -19.22 -9.98 -4.76
N VAL A 11 -18.33 -9.06 -5.06
CA VAL A 11 -17.41 -9.16 -6.22
C VAL A 11 -16.39 -10.27 -5.97
N GLY A 12 -15.76 -10.30 -4.81
CA GLY A 12 -14.75 -11.30 -4.44
C GLY A 12 -15.28 -12.76 -4.48
N THR A 13 -16.53 -12.99 -4.05
CA THR A 13 -17.15 -14.32 -4.12
C THR A 13 -17.52 -14.76 -5.54
N LYS A 14 -17.76 -13.82 -6.46
CA LYS A 14 -18.11 -14.15 -7.85
C LYS A 14 -16.91 -14.38 -8.77
N ILE A 15 -15.74 -13.86 -8.42
CA ILE A 15 -14.59 -13.80 -9.34
C ILE A 15 -13.56 -14.89 -9.02
N GLY A 16 -13.63 -15.53 -7.84
CA GLY A 16 -12.66 -16.55 -7.46
C GLY A 16 -11.24 -15.96 -7.48
N CYS A 17 -10.87 -15.17 -6.46
CA CYS A 17 -9.54 -14.61 -6.35
C CYS A 17 -8.54 -15.67 -5.89
N ASP A 18 -8.10 -16.50 -6.80
CA ASP A 18 -6.98 -17.40 -6.56
C ASP A 18 -5.63 -16.71 -6.81
N ASN A 19 -4.57 -17.24 -6.25
CA ASN A 19 -3.24 -16.64 -6.18
C ASN A 19 -2.70 -16.26 -7.55
N LEU A 20 -2.24 -15.02 -7.69
CA LEU A 20 -1.70 -14.46 -8.93
C LEU A 20 -0.45 -15.16 -9.43
N THR A 21 0.36 -15.61 -8.50
CA THR A 21 1.55 -16.42 -8.81
C THR A 21 1.80 -17.37 -7.66
N LYS A 22 2.08 -18.61 -7.97
CA LYS A 22 2.50 -19.61 -6.97
C LYS A 22 3.79 -19.21 -6.25
N GLU A 23 4.59 -18.34 -6.87
CA GLU A 23 5.91 -17.93 -6.37
C GLU A 23 5.87 -16.69 -5.50
N VAL A 24 5.00 -15.71 -5.82
CA VAL A 24 4.96 -14.40 -5.13
C VAL A 24 3.90 -14.35 -4.04
N GLY A 25 2.87 -15.20 -4.14
CA GLY A 25 1.73 -15.18 -3.22
C GLY A 25 0.68 -14.12 -3.57
N ARG A 26 -0.07 -13.67 -2.56
CA ARG A 26 -1.13 -12.68 -2.73
C ARG A 26 -0.57 -11.27 -2.78
N LEU A 27 -0.71 -10.60 -3.90
CA LEU A 27 -0.20 -9.26 -4.11
C LEU A 27 -1.20 -8.19 -3.66
N HIS A 28 -0.76 -7.27 -2.81
CA HIS A 28 -1.52 -6.13 -2.33
C HIS A 28 -0.79 -4.82 -2.66
N LEU A 29 -1.44 -3.93 -3.41
CA LEU A 29 -0.94 -2.59 -3.68
C LEU A 29 -1.64 -1.59 -2.75
N ILE A 30 -0.84 -0.80 -2.03
CA ILE A 30 -1.33 0.22 -1.11
C ILE A 30 -0.93 1.59 -1.65
N ASP A 31 -1.94 2.43 -1.88
CA ASP A 31 -1.73 3.80 -2.35
C ASP A 31 -2.82 4.74 -1.80
N SER A 32 -2.60 6.03 -1.95
CA SER A 32 -3.56 7.04 -1.53
C SER A 32 -3.80 8.10 -2.60
N THR A 33 -5.02 8.58 -2.64
CA THR A 33 -5.39 9.72 -3.47
C THR A 33 -6.03 10.82 -2.63
N THR A 34 -5.73 12.07 -2.96
CA THR A 34 -6.30 13.24 -2.27
C THR A 34 -7.41 13.86 -3.10
N ILE A 35 -8.59 13.96 -2.52
CA ILE A 35 -9.74 14.63 -3.10
C ILE A 35 -9.80 16.04 -2.50
N SER A 36 -9.53 17.05 -3.33
CA SER A 36 -9.62 18.46 -2.94
C SER A 36 -11.07 18.90 -2.82
N MET A 37 -11.38 19.67 -1.78
CA MET A 37 -12.71 20.19 -1.48
C MET A 37 -12.66 21.69 -1.26
N CYS A 38 -13.82 22.34 -1.42
CA CYS A 38 -13.97 23.76 -1.18
C CYS A 38 -13.83 24.08 0.33
N LEU A 39 -12.89 24.96 0.69
CA LEU A 39 -12.61 25.30 2.10
C LEU A 39 -13.83 25.90 2.80
N SER A 40 -14.61 26.77 2.15
CA SER A 40 -15.78 27.40 2.75
C SER A 40 -16.92 26.42 3.08
N LYS A 41 -17.01 25.33 2.32
CA LYS A 41 -18.02 24.27 2.56
C LYS A 41 -17.55 23.17 3.50
N TYR A 42 -16.22 22.93 3.56
CA TYR A 42 -15.63 21.84 4.34
C TYR A 42 -14.47 22.32 5.24
N PRO A 43 -14.72 23.28 6.16
CA PRO A 43 -13.67 23.87 7.00
C PRO A 43 -13.02 22.85 7.95
N TRP A 44 -13.70 21.76 8.28
CA TRP A 44 -13.18 20.68 9.13
C TRP A 44 -12.06 19.88 8.49
N ALA A 45 -11.94 19.91 7.16
CA ALA A 45 -10.96 19.11 6.39
C ALA A 45 -9.79 19.95 5.86
N VAL A 46 -9.42 21.04 6.54
CA VAL A 46 -8.31 21.91 6.13
C VAL A 46 -7.00 21.12 6.08
N PHE A 47 -6.27 21.20 4.94
CA PHE A 47 -4.95 20.62 4.80
C PHE A 47 -3.90 21.58 4.23
N ARG A 48 -4.33 22.65 3.57
CA ARG A 48 -3.50 23.77 3.11
C ARG A 48 -4.20 25.08 3.43
N ARG A 49 -3.45 26.20 3.43
CA ARG A 49 -3.98 27.52 3.76
C ARG A 49 -5.31 27.87 3.06
N THR A 50 -5.47 27.42 1.82
CA THR A 50 -6.61 27.78 0.95
C THR A 50 -7.44 26.57 0.50
N LYS A 51 -7.14 25.38 1.02
CA LYS A 51 -7.78 24.12 0.53
C LYS A 51 -8.17 23.21 1.67
N SER A 52 -9.34 22.64 1.55
CA SER A 52 -9.78 21.46 2.28
C SER A 52 -9.63 20.21 1.41
N GLY A 53 -9.59 19.05 2.02
CA GLY A 53 -9.54 17.80 1.31
C GLY A 53 -9.60 16.58 2.22
N VAL A 54 -10.02 15.49 1.64
CA VAL A 54 -9.94 14.16 2.22
C VAL A 54 -8.95 13.32 1.44
N LYS A 55 -8.35 12.37 2.10
CA LYS A 55 -7.47 11.38 1.50
C LYS A 55 -8.13 10.01 1.60
N VAL A 56 -8.17 9.31 0.49
CA VAL A 56 -8.64 7.94 0.40
C VAL A 56 -7.41 7.06 0.24
N HIS A 57 -7.12 6.26 1.26
CA HIS A 57 -6.09 5.25 1.23
C HIS A 57 -6.74 3.94 0.80
N LEU A 58 -6.22 3.33 -0.23
CA LEU A 58 -6.73 2.08 -0.79
C LEU A 58 -5.71 0.98 -0.68
N ARG A 59 -6.18 -0.21 -0.36
CA ARG A 59 -5.49 -1.45 -0.63
C ARG A 59 -6.18 -2.16 -1.78
N LEU A 60 -5.43 -2.47 -2.83
CA LEU A 60 -5.88 -3.22 -3.99
C LEU A 60 -5.33 -4.62 -3.90
N LYS A 61 -6.18 -5.62 -4.02
CA LYS A 61 -5.79 -7.02 -4.16
C LYS A 61 -5.73 -7.39 -5.63
N PHE A 62 -4.63 -7.95 -6.06
CA PHE A 62 -4.50 -8.48 -7.41
C PHE A 62 -5.04 -9.91 -7.45
N CYS A 63 -5.89 -10.18 -8.42
CA CYS A 63 -6.39 -11.49 -8.77
C CYS A 63 -6.04 -11.72 -10.26
N GLU A 64 -5.89 -12.95 -10.72
CA GLU A 64 -5.31 -13.33 -12.03
C GLU A 64 -5.58 -12.39 -13.22
N ARG A 65 -6.76 -11.79 -13.30
CA ARG A 65 -7.15 -10.89 -14.40
C ARG A 65 -7.78 -9.58 -13.92
N LEU A 66 -7.84 -9.36 -12.61
CA LEU A 66 -8.57 -8.26 -12.02
C LEU A 66 -7.81 -7.65 -10.85
N VAL A 67 -8.01 -6.36 -10.67
CA VAL A 67 -7.53 -5.62 -9.52
C VAL A 67 -8.76 -5.17 -8.73
N ILE A 68 -8.87 -5.59 -7.47
CA ILE A 68 -10.04 -5.35 -6.65
C ILE A 68 -9.65 -4.55 -5.42
N PRO A 69 -10.30 -3.40 -5.14
CA PRO A 69 -10.12 -2.71 -3.87
C PRO A 69 -10.71 -3.58 -2.74
N ASP A 70 -9.89 -4.02 -1.79
CA ASP A 70 -10.34 -4.84 -0.67
C ASP A 70 -10.37 -4.09 0.67
N LYS A 71 -9.69 -2.95 0.75
CA LYS A 71 -9.69 -2.07 1.92
C LYS A 71 -9.65 -0.61 1.51
N ALA A 72 -10.45 0.22 2.17
CA ALA A 72 -10.39 1.68 2.03
C ALA A 72 -10.43 2.34 3.41
N VAL A 73 -9.57 3.34 3.61
CA VAL A 73 -9.54 4.19 4.79
C VAL A 73 -9.62 5.64 4.34
N ILE A 74 -10.56 6.40 4.90
CA ILE A 74 -10.72 7.82 4.59
C ILE A 74 -10.21 8.64 5.77
N THR A 75 -9.36 9.61 5.49
CA THR A 75 -8.82 10.55 6.48
C THR A 75 -8.92 11.98 5.96
N VAL A 76 -8.71 12.97 6.83
CA VAL A 76 -8.43 14.33 6.36
C VAL A 76 -7.10 14.33 5.60
N ALA A 77 -6.99 15.12 4.53
CA ALA A 77 -5.82 15.11 3.64
C ALA A 77 -4.50 15.50 4.34
N LYS A 78 -4.57 16.14 5.51
CA LYS A 78 -3.41 16.45 6.36
C LYS A 78 -2.76 15.21 6.99
N THR A 79 -3.49 14.10 7.10
CA THR A 79 -2.98 12.88 7.71
C THR A 79 -1.88 12.27 6.85
N ALA A 80 -0.75 11.97 7.46
CA ALA A 80 0.36 11.30 6.77
C ALA A 80 -0.01 9.84 6.43
N ASP A 81 0.38 9.38 5.24
CA ASP A 81 0.06 8.05 4.72
C ASP A 81 0.55 6.93 5.64
N LYS A 82 1.76 7.05 6.14
CA LYS A 82 2.37 6.08 7.05
C LYS A 82 1.55 5.77 8.32
N ARG A 83 0.66 6.68 8.76
CA ARG A 83 -0.23 6.47 9.91
C ARG A 83 -1.37 5.48 9.63
N GLN A 84 -1.53 5.05 8.39
CA GLN A 84 -2.58 4.10 8.02
C GLN A 84 -2.03 2.70 7.71
N MET A 85 -0.73 2.49 7.87
CA MET A 85 -0.06 1.23 7.56
C MET A 85 -0.63 0.06 8.36
N ASP A 86 -0.84 0.25 9.66
CA ASP A 86 -1.46 -0.73 10.57
C ASP A 86 -2.83 -1.24 10.12
N LYS A 87 -3.55 -0.42 9.34
CA LYS A 87 -4.88 -0.76 8.82
C LYS A 87 -4.84 -1.35 7.41
N LEU A 88 -3.77 -1.08 6.66
CA LEU A 88 -3.69 -1.40 5.24
C LEU A 88 -2.79 -2.59 4.94
N VAL A 89 -1.71 -2.76 5.67
CA VAL A 89 -0.79 -3.88 5.50
C VAL A 89 -1.49 -5.20 5.87
N VAL A 90 -1.18 -6.23 5.12
CA VAL A 90 -1.63 -7.60 5.39
C VAL A 90 -0.48 -8.36 6.02
N GLU A 91 -0.68 -8.74 7.27
CA GLU A 91 0.31 -9.47 8.10
C GLU A 91 0.24 -10.99 7.88
N ASP A 92 0.08 -11.40 6.63
CA ASP A 92 0.01 -12.80 6.24
C ASP A 92 1.29 -13.18 5.51
N PRO A 93 1.99 -14.26 5.88
CA PRO A 93 3.24 -14.68 5.23
C PRO A 93 3.10 -14.88 3.71
N ASP A 94 1.91 -15.26 3.23
CA ASP A 94 1.64 -15.43 1.80
C ASP A 94 1.27 -14.12 1.10
N ALA A 95 1.19 -13.01 1.82
CA ALA A 95 0.90 -11.70 1.24
C ALA A 95 2.18 -10.92 0.95
N LEU A 96 2.24 -10.29 -0.21
CA LEU A 96 3.26 -9.31 -0.56
C LEU A 96 2.60 -7.93 -0.64
N ASN A 97 3.01 -7.03 0.24
CA ASN A 97 2.51 -5.66 0.28
C ASN A 97 3.42 -4.75 -0.52
N ILE A 98 2.86 -3.96 -1.44
CA ILE A 98 3.60 -2.98 -2.24
C ILE A 98 3.06 -1.59 -1.93
N PHE A 99 3.94 -0.67 -1.58
CA PHE A 99 3.58 0.72 -1.30
C PHE A 99 4.71 1.68 -1.68
N ASP A 100 4.35 2.94 -1.87
CA ASP A 100 5.29 3.96 -2.28
C ASP A 100 6.05 4.58 -1.09
N ARG A 101 7.00 5.48 -1.39
CA ARG A 101 7.83 6.19 -0.40
C ARG A 101 7.07 7.16 0.51
N GLY A 102 5.79 7.43 0.27
CA GLY A 102 4.91 8.18 1.17
C GLY A 102 4.61 7.45 2.47
N TYR A 103 4.77 6.13 2.44
CA TYR A 103 4.54 5.23 3.57
C TYR A 103 5.80 4.88 4.36
N LEU A 104 6.96 5.48 4.05
CA LEU A 104 8.23 5.17 4.72
C LEU A 104 8.18 5.43 6.23
N ASP A 105 8.38 4.37 6.99
CA ASP A 105 8.63 4.39 8.44
C ASP A 105 9.57 3.23 8.81
N TYR A 106 10.85 3.53 9.00
CA TYR A 106 11.87 2.51 9.24
C TYR A 106 11.62 1.68 10.48
N LYS A 107 11.10 2.29 11.58
CA LYS A 107 10.75 1.54 12.78
C LYS A 107 9.66 0.49 12.53
N LEU A 108 8.68 0.87 11.71
CA LEU A 108 7.61 -0.04 11.34
C LEU A 108 8.12 -1.14 10.40
N PHE A 109 9.09 -0.83 9.54
CA PHE A 109 9.72 -1.83 8.68
C PHE A 109 10.52 -2.86 9.47
N ASP A 110 11.26 -2.43 10.51
CA ASP A 110 11.94 -3.34 11.41
C ASP A 110 10.95 -4.32 12.06
N GLN A 111 9.82 -3.81 12.57
CA GLN A 111 8.75 -4.65 13.12
C GLN A 111 8.18 -5.63 12.10
N TYR A 112 7.95 -5.18 10.86
CA TYR A 112 7.48 -6.06 9.78
C TYR A 112 8.49 -7.16 9.46
N CYS A 113 9.77 -6.84 9.42
CA CYS A 113 10.83 -7.84 9.24
C CYS A 113 10.84 -8.88 10.37
N GLU A 114 10.72 -8.44 11.63
CA GLU A 114 10.65 -9.33 12.79
C GLU A 114 9.41 -10.25 12.77
N GLN A 115 8.30 -9.74 12.25
CA GLN A 115 7.03 -10.48 12.13
C GLN A 115 6.93 -11.34 10.86
N GLY A 116 7.93 -11.29 9.97
CA GLY A 116 7.90 -12.00 8.69
C GLY A 116 6.90 -11.41 7.68
N VAL A 117 6.46 -10.16 7.86
CA VAL A 117 5.58 -9.47 6.91
C VAL A 117 6.39 -9.09 5.67
N ARG A 118 5.93 -9.55 4.50
CA ARG A 118 6.61 -9.30 3.23
C ARG A 118 6.15 -8.00 2.61
N PHE A 119 7.09 -7.15 2.20
CA PHE A 119 6.78 -5.89 1.54
C PHE A 119 7.85 -5.45 0.54
N VAL A 120 7.45 -4.61 -0.41
CA VAL A 120 8.30 -3.91 -1.37
C VAL A 120 7.95 -2.43 -1.34
N THR A 121 8.97 -1.59 -1.25
CA THR A 121 8.82 -0.13 -1.30
C THR A 121 10.03 0.52 -1.96
N ARG A 122 9.90 1.79 -2.35
CA ARG A 122 11.03 2.60 -2.81
C ARG A 122 11.58 3.43 -1.67
N LEU A 123 12.87 3.50 -1.57
CA LEU A 123 13.55 4.46 -0.68
C LEU A 123 13.47 5.88 -1.26
N LYS A 124 13.69 6.87 -0.41
CA LYS A 124 13.88 8.25 -0.84
C LYS A 124 15.27 8.41 -1.48
N ASP A 125 15.37 9.36 -2.41
CA ASP A 125 16.63 9.62 -3.13
C ASP A 125 17.78 10.05 -2.21
N ASN A 126 17.45 10.59 -1.04
CA ASN A 126 18.41 10.99 0.01
C ASN A 126 18.55 9.95 1.13
N ALA A 127 18.12 8.72 0.92
CA ALA A 127 18.34 7.65 1.90
C ALA A 127 19.83 7.31 1.98
N ILE A 128 20.34 7.20 3.20
CA ILE A 128 21.70 6.69 3.43
C ILE A 128 21.62 5.18 3.37
N ILE A 129 22.31 4.58 2.40
CA ILE A 129 22.32 3.15 2.15
C ILE A 129 23.73 2.62 2.46
N GLU A 130 23.81 1.60 3.27
CA GLU A 130 25.03 0.84 3.50
C GLU A 130 24.90 -0.53 2.83
N ILE A 131 25.71 -0.77 1.81
CA ILE A 131 25.74 -2.06 1.10
C ILE A 131 26.46 -3.05 1.99
N LYS A 132 25.76 -4.08 2.44
CA LYS A 132 26.34 -5.15 3.27
C LYS A 132 26.96 -6.25 2.44
N GLN A 133 26.33 -6.56 1.29
CA GLN A 133 26.77 -7.64 0.40
C GLN A 133 26.23 -7.38 -1.01
N GLU A 134 27.00 -7.75 -2.01
CA GLU A 134 26.52 -7.85 -3.39
C GLU A 134 26.30 -9.34 -3.71
N LEU A 135 25.11 -9.66 -4.23
CA LEU A 135 24.77 -11.03 -4.61
C LEU A 135 25.03 -11.28 -6.10
N PRO A 136 25.45 -12.49 -6.48
CA PRO A 136 25.67 -12.81 -7.89
C PRO A 136 24.34 -12.83 -8.65
N VAL A 137 24.27 -12.08 -9.73
CA VAL A 137 23.11 -12.05 -10.62
C VAL A 137 23.27 -13.12 -11.71
N SER A 138 22.23 -13.94 -11.89
CA SER A 138 22.25 -15.01 -12.91
C SER A 138 22.37 -14.43 -14.32
N PRO A 139 23.14 -15.07 -15.23
CA PRO A 139 23.19 -14.66 -16.63
C PRO A 139 21.80 -14.64 -17.25
N GLY A 140 21.46 -13.54 -17.95
CA GLY A 140 20.14 -13.35 -18.58
C GLY A 140 19.04 -12.84 -17.64
N SER A 141 19.34 -12.58 -16.37
CA SER A 141 18.41 -11.91 -15.46
C SER A 141 18.12 -10.47 -15.91
N PRO A 142 16.88 -9.98 -15.78
CA PRO A 142 16.57 -8.56 -15.95
C PRO A 142 17.14 -7.68 -14.84
N ILE A 143 17.62 -8.28 -13.75
CA ILE A 143 18.29 -7.58 -12.64
C ILE A 143 19.71 -7.26 -13.07
N LEU A 144 20.09 -5.99 -13.01
CA LEU A 144 21.42 -5.53 -13.39
C LEU A 144 22.44 -5.66 -12.26
N LYS A 145 21.99 -5.50 -11.01
CA LYS A 145 22.79 -5.59 -9.80
C LYS A 145 21.89 -5.92 -8.62
N ASP A 146 22.35 -6.81 -7.75
CA ASP A 146 21.65 -7.20 -6.52
C ASP A 146 22.58 -7.09 -5.29
#